data_4a734e9e062c484fa0fd8d4963e43bc1
#
_entry.id   4a734e9e062c484fa0fd8d4963e43bc1
#
_cell.length_a   1.000
_cell.length_b   1.000
_cell.length_c   1.000
_cell.angle_alpha   90.00
_cell.angle_beta   90.00
_cell.angle_gamma   90.00
#
_symmetry.space_group_name_H-M   'P 1'
#
loop_
_entity.id
_entity.type
_entity.pdbx_description
1 polymer ?
#
loop_
_entity_poly.entity_id
_entity_poly.type
_entity_poly.pdbx_seq_one_letter_code
_entity_poly.pdbx_strand_id
1 'polypeptide(L)'
;MLNFLICPVSKTELSCVVTKEAESPIPHFRLTESDRINEPGAMFGPVRRFAKSNWLTEFLQANACAPAPSYRNYEVVVEEGLLISGETGRWYPIRNFIPELLPDHLRNFEQDLEFLNGLREVLPPALFERLHDRKLFSGPTETDHIAEAYKRAEMAIPAKVDPSFFFPGEISPFNPWDAPHSVHLIRLFGFCLGLLLRNWPNKVVLDAGCGYSWTTEWLLKSGFEPIGVDITRAYLDVAVTRLGPWLPYLAVADTEHLPIRSGVMDAVLCYEAFHHIGNRKNAMQQFFRVLKPGKSVILAEPGSNHEHAQGVIDVMEKYGILERGMNLEDVRGYVQGSGFLEPAEHHVLEIDASTTAHASLTDEFLSQHGFASTSLFTIDKPVATAAAPQRTTKERVMSVIRGMGLLPK
;
A
#
# COMPACT_ATOMS: atom_id res chain seq x y z
N MET A 1 0.13 -11.75 -2.60
CA MET A 1 -0.08 -10.40 -3.15
C MET A 1 -1.23 -10.30 -4.13
N LEU A 2 -1.25 -11.04 -5.24
CA LEU A 2 -2.29 -10.92 -6.30
C LEU A 2 -3.73 -11.03 -5.78
N ASN A 3 -3.98 -11.81 -4.73
CA ASN A 3 -5.30 -11.90 -4.10
C ASN A 3 -5.79 -10.60 -3.44
N PHE A 4 -4.91 -9.65 -3.18
CA PHE A 4 -5.24 -8.36 -2.59
C PHE A 4 -5.39 -7.25 -3.64
N LEU A 5 -4.88 -7.47 -4.86
CA LEU A 5 -4.84 -6.46 -5.90
C LEU A 5 -6.14 -6.39 -6.70
N ILE A 6 -6.53 -5.17 -7.04
CA ILE A 6 -7.64 -4.83 -7.93
C ILE A 6 -7.24 -3.70 -8.87
N CYS A 7 -8.01 -3.50 -9.94
CA CYS A 7 -7.82 -2.35 -10.82
C CYS A 7 -7.93 -1.02 -10.04
N PRO A 8 -6.95 -0.10 -10.12
CA PRO A 8 -7.00 1.16 -9.38
C PRO A 8 -8.12 2.09 -9.84
N VAL A 9 -8.56 1.96 -11.09
CA VAL A 9 -9.60 2.80 -11.70
C VAL A 9 -10.99 2.22 -11.46
N SER A 10 -11.25 1.01 -11.95
CA SER A 10 -12.59 0.40 -11.91
C SER A 10 -12.87 -0.39 -10.62
N LYS A 11 -11.87 -0.61 -9.78
CA LYS A 11 -11.94 -1.46 -8.57
C LYS A 11 -12.37 -2.91 -8.83
N THR A 12 -12.21 -3.39 -10.06
CA THR A 12 -12.52 -4.76 -10.47
C THR A 12 -11.35 -5.71 -10.27
N GLU A 13 -11.64 -7.00 -10.23
CA GLU A 13 -10.65 -8.06 -10.08
C GLU A 13 -9.64 -8.06 -11.22
N LEU A 14 -8.41 -8.43 -10.90
CA LEU A 14 -7.33 -8.59 -11.86
C LEU A 14 -6.97 -10.05 -12.04
N SER A 15 -6.74 -10.45 -13.28
CA SER A 15 -6.15 -11.72 -13.66
C SER A 15 -4.69 -11.51 -14.04
N CYS A 16 -3.81 -12.47 -13.76
CA CYS A 16 -2.39 -12.38 -14.05
C CYS A 16 -2.03 -13.26 -15.25
N VAL A 17 -1.38 -12.67 -16.24
CA VAL A 17 -0.70 -13.37 -17.33
C VAL A 17 0.80 -13.32 -17.04
N VAL A 18 1.39 -14.46 -16.72
CA VAL A 18 2.82 -14.57 -16.41
C VAL A 18 3.60 -14.79 -17.70
N THR A 19 4.59 -13.97 -17.96
CA THR A 19 5.46 -14.09 -19.15
C THR A 19 6.87 -14.51 -18.78
N LYS A 20 7.31 -14.20 -17.56
CA LYS A 20 8.59 -14.64 -17.03
C LYS A 20 8.48 -14.91 -15.52
N GLU A 21 9.01 -16.04 -15.10
CA GLU A 21 9.03 -16.46 -13.70
C GLU A 21 10.47 -16.54 -13.20
N ALA A 22 10.66 -16.27 -11.91
CA ALA A 22 11.90 -16.53 -11.21
C ALA A 22 11.63 -17.43 -10.01
N GLU A 23 12.56 -18.32 -9.73
CA GLU A 23 12.57 -19.09 -8.49
C GLU A 23 13.07 -18.18 -7.35
N SER A 24 12.26 -18.03 -6.31
CA SER A 24 12.70 -17.37 -5.09
C SER A 24 12.79 -18.39 -3.97
N PRO A 25 13.95 -18.56 -3.33
CA PRO A 25 14.01 -19.34 -2.10
C PRO A 25 13.20 -18.59 -1.05
N ILE A 26 12.04 -19.14 -0.67
CA ILE A 26 11.26 -18.56 0.42
C ILE A 26 12.01 -18.81 1.71
N PRO A 27 12.28 -17.78 2.49
CA PRO A 27 12.72 -17.96 3.85
C PRO A 27 11.66 -18.74 4.62
N HIS A 28 12.06 -19.82 5.27
CA HIS A 28 11.18 -20.67 6.07
C HIS A 28 10.36 -19.93 7.14
N PHE A 29 10.72 -18.70 7.49
CA PHE A 29 9.98 -17.90 8.46
C PHE A 29 8.73 -17.19 7.90
N ARG A 30 8.53 -17.18 6.57
CA ARG A 30 7.31 -16.64 5.94
C ARG A 30 6.12 -17.58 6.01
N LEU A 31 6.36 -18.87 6.29
CA LEU A 31 5.34 -19.89 6.31
C LEU A 31 5.31 -20.53 7.69
N THR A 32 4.22 -20.35 8.41
CA THR A 32 3.90 -21.22 9.56
C THR A 32 3.43 -22.58 9.05
N GLU A 33 3.46 -23.62 9.91
CA GLU A 33 2.93 -24.93 9.53
C GLU A 33 1.47 -24.90 9.09
N SER A 34 0.68 -23.95 9.62
CA SER A 34 -0.70 -23.71 9.20
C SER A 34 -0.79 -23.08 7.79
N ASP A 35 0.22 -22.36 7.33
CA ASP A 35 0.26 -21.75 6.01
C ASP A 35 0.63 -22.78 4.92
N ARG A 36 1.16 -23.95 5.30
CA ARG A 36 1.44 -25.07 4.40
C ARG A 36 0.21 -25.81 3.88
N ILE A 37 -0.96 -25.50 4.41
CA ILE A 37 -2.16 -26.31 4.19
C ILE A 37 -2.76 -26.11 2.81
N ASN A 38 -2.47 -25.05 2.12
CA ASN A 38 -3.11 -24.78 0.84
C ASN A 38 -2.10 -24.66 -0.27
N GLU A 39 -1.98 -25.74 -0.99
CA GLU A 39 -1.38 -25.91 -2.32
C GLU A 39 -0.29 -24.88 -2.70
N PRO A 40 0.95 -25.33 -2.89
CA PRO A 40 1.96 -24.53 -3.58
C PRO A 40 1.35 -24.00 -4.88
N GLY A 41 1.28 -22.72 -5.05
CA GLY A 41 0.67 -22.09 -6.21
C GLY A 41 -0.70 -21.44 -5.99
N ALA A 42 -1.28 -21.48 -4.79
CA ALA A 42 -2.52 -20.73 -4.52
C ALA A 42 -2.29 -19.21 -4.62
N MET A 43 -1.09 -18.74 -4.35
CA MET A 43 -0.71 -17.32 -4.42
C MET A 43 -0.20 -16.93 -5.81
N PHE A 44 0.43 -17.85 -6.52
CA PHE A 44 1.02 -17.68 -7.85
C PHE A 44 0.58 -18.81 -8.79
N GLY A 45 -0.61 -19.30 -8.62
CA GLY A 45 -1.14 -20.39 -9.45
C GLY A 45 -1.20 -19.98 -10.92
N PRO A 46 -1.28 -20.95 -11.83
CA PRO A 46 -1.35 -20.67 -13.25
C PRO A 46 -2.49 -19.67 -13.52
N VAL A 47 -2.30 -18.85 -14.52
CA VAL A 47 -3.22 -17.80 -14.99
C VAL A 47 -4.71 -18.18 -14.93
N ARG A 48 -5.03 -19.45 -15.11
CA ARG A 48 -6.39 -20.03 -15.06
C ARG A 48 -7.11 -19.81 -13.74
N ARG A 49 -6.39 -19.72 -12.60
CA ARG A 49 -7.02 -19.56 -11.26
C ARG A 49 -7.38 -18.11 -10.95
N PHE A 50 -6.80 -17.16 -11.67
CA PHE A 50 -7.05 -15.73 -11.48
C PHE A 50 -7.99 -15.12 -12.53
N ALA A 51 -8.35 -15.88 -13.56
CA ALA A 51 -9.28 -15.42 -14.59
C ALA A 51 -10.72 -15.53 -14.06
N LYS A 52 -11.28 -14.42 -13.63
CA LYS A 52 -12.69 -14.34 -13.16
C LYS A 52 -13.66 -13.85 -14.23
N SER A 53 -13.18 -13.57 -15.42
CA SER A 53 -14.04 -13.18 -16.54
C SER A 53 -14.17 -14.29 -17.57
N ASN A 54 -15.37 -14.49 -18.08
CA ASN A 54 -15.66 -15.57 -19.01
C ASN A 54 -14.75 -15.57 -20.25
N TRP A 55 -14.58 -14.40 -20.89
CA TRP A 55 -13.78 -14.30 -22.11
C TRP A 55 -12.30 -14.61 -21.90
N LEU A 56 -11.70 -14.13 -20.78
CA LEU A 56 -10.29 -14.39 -20.49
C LEU A 56 -10.08 -15.85 -20.08
N THR A 57 -11.02 -16.42 -19.33
CA THR A 57 -11.01 -17.84 -18.96
C THR A 57 -11.11 -18.73 -20.20
N GLU A 58 -12.06 -18.45 -21.08
CA GLU A 58 -12.26 -19.18 -22.34
C GLU A 58 -11.03 -19.04 -23.25
N PHE A 59 -10.48 -17.83 -23.34
CA PHE A 59 -9.29 -17.55 -24.13
C PHE A 59 -8.07 -18.35 -23.64
N LEU A 60 -7.81 -18.35 -22.33
CA LEU A 60 -6.68 -19.08 -21.72
C LEU A 60 -6.87 -20.59 -21.83
N GLN A 61 -8.11 -21.09 -21.74
CA GLN A 61 -8.43 -22.50 -21.95
C GLN A 61 -8.23 -22.93 -23.41
N ALA A 62 -8.65 -22.09 -24.35
CA ALA A 62 -8.56 -22.38 -25.79
C ALA A 62 -7.10 -22.42 -26.29
N ASN A 63 -6.18 -21.67 -25.65
CA ASN A 63 -4.80 -21.57 -26.07
C ASN A 63 -3.83 -22.47 -25.27
N ALA A 64 -4.36 -23.44 -24.52
CA ALA A 64 -3.60 -24.50 -23.83
C ALA A 64 -2.31 -23.99 -23.17
N CYS A 65 -2.42 -22.98 -22.31
CA CYS A 65 -1.30 -22.58 -21.47
C CYS A 65 -0.80 -23.81 -20.71
N ALA A 66 0.48 -24.10 -20.81
CA ALA A 66 1.09 -25.28 -20.20
C ALA A 66 0.71 -25.39 -18.72
N PRO A 67 0.49 -26.61 -18.18
CA PRO A 67 0.27 -26.78 -16.76
C PRO A 67 1.47 -26.23 -16.00
N ALA A 68 1.21 -25.51 -14.91
CA ALA A 68 2.28 -25.03 -14.06
C ALA A 68 3.18 -26.19 -13.61
N PRO A 69 4.49 -26.04 -13.65
CA PRO A 69 5.40 -27.02 -13.12
C PRO A 69 5.06 -27.32 -11.65
N SER A 70 5.24 -28.59 -11.24
CA SER A 70 5.03 -28.98 -9.84
C SER A 70 6.23 -28.51 -8.99
N TYR A 71 6.14 -27.33 -8.44
CA TYR A 71 7.16 -26.79 -7.55
C TYR A 71 7.05 -27.44 -6.17
N ARG A 72 8.03 -28.21 -5.79
CA ARG A 72 8.01 -28.91 -4.50
C ARG A 72 8.61 -28.12 -3.34
N ASN A 73 9.39 -27.06 -3.58
CA ASN A 73 10.11 -26.34 -2.51
C ASN A 73 10.41 -24.85 -2.80
N TYR A 74 9.79 -24.24 -3.82
CA TYR A 74 10.07 -22.86 -4.21
C TYR A 74 8.77 -22.10 -4.43
N GLU A 75 8.72 -20.87 -3.96
CA GLU A 75 7.69 -19.92 -4.36
C GLU A 75 8.09 -19.34 -5.72
N VAL A 76 7.22 -19.47 -6.70
CA VAL A 76 7.44 -18.84 -7.99
C VAL A 76 7.02 -17.40 -7.89
N VAL A 77 7.96 -16.52 -8.17
CA VAL A 77 7.71 -15.08 -8.22
C VAL A 77 7.56 -14.65 -9.66
N VAL A 78 6.54 -13.87 -9.96
CA VAL A 78 6.34 -13.30 -11.29
C VAL A 78 7.37 -12.19 -11.49
N GLU A 79 8.34 -12.43 -12.36
CA GLU A 79 9.34 -11.44 -12.73
C GLU A 79 8.76 -10.46 -13.76
N GLU A 80 8.09 -10.99 -14.79
CA GLU A 80 7.41 -10.18 -15.80
C GLU A 80 6.04 -10.76 -16.10
N GLY A 81 5.09 -9.88 -16.40
CA GLY A 81 3.73 -10.28 -16.74
C GLY A 81 2.78 -9.12 -16.92
N LEU A 82 1.51 -9.46 -17.02
CA LEU A 82 0.41 -8.52 -17.15
C LEU A 82 -0.67 -8.82 -16.13
N LEU A 83 -1.18 -7.78 -15.48
CA LEU A 83 -2.41 -7.83 -14.71
C LEU A 83 -3.53 -7.26 -15.56
N ILE A 84 -4.62 -8.00 -15.76
CA ILE A 84 -5.70 -7.65 -16.68
C ILE A 84 -7.02 -7.65 -15.94
N SER A 85 -7.77 -6.55 -16.03
CA SER A 85 -9.17 -6.50 -15.60
C SER A 85 -10.04 -7.22 -16.61
N GLY A 86 -10.67 -8.30 -16.20
CA GLY A 86 -11.57 -9.05 -17.07
C GLY A 86 -12.83 -8.28 -17.45
N GLU A 87 -13.26 -7.32 -16.64
CA GLU A 87 -14.46 -6.53 -16.90
C GLU A 87 -14.21 -5.37 -17.86
N THR A 88 -13.08 -4.66 -17.67
CA THR A 88 -12.79 -3.44 -18.43
C THR A 88 -11.77 -3.65 -19.53
N GLY A 89 -11.00 -4.75 -19.49
CA GLY A 89 -9.87 -4.97 -20.37
C GLY A 89 -8.62 -4.14 -20.03
N ARG A 90 -8.69 -3.24 -19.05
CA ARG A 90 -7.51 -2.50 -18.59
C ARG A 90 -6.42 -3.46 -18.13
N TRP A 91 -5.20 -3.13 -18.47
CA TRP A 91 -4.06 -3.95 -18.09
C TRP A 91 -2.94 -3.11 -17.49
N TYR A 92 -2.10 -3.76 -16.71
CA TYR A 92 -1.00 -3.17 -15.95
C TYR A 92 0.21 -4.08 -16.04
N PRO A 93 1.41 -3.57 -16.34
CA PRO A 93 2.60 -4.40 -16.43
C PRO A 93 3.08 -4.85 -15.04
N ILE A 94 3.71 -6.02 -15.02
CA ILE A 94 4.61 -6.45 -13.96
C ILE A 94 5.99 -6.43 -14.60
N ARG A 95 6.89 -5.59 -14.09
CA ARG A 95 8.26 -5.46 -14.56
C ARG A 95 9.22 -5.63 -13.39
N ASN A 96 10.22 -6.47 -13.54
CA ASN A 96 11.22 -6.70 -12.49
C ASN A 96 10.55 -6.93 -11.11
N PHE A 97 9.63 -7.89 -11.05
CA PHE A 97 8.85 -8.30 -9.86
C PHE A 97 7.82 -7.28 -9.33
N ILE A 98 7.74 -6.07 -9.89
CA ILE A 98 6.90 -4.98 -9.39
C ILE A 98 5.70 -4.77 -10.32
N PRO A 99 4.47 -5.01 -9.87
CA PRO A 99 3.27 -4.57 -10.60
C PRO A 99 3.12 -3.06 -10.53
N GLU A 100 2.80 -2.43 -11.67
CA GLU A 100 2.63 -1.00 -11.80
C GLU A 100 1.16 -0.65 -11.97
N LEU A 101 0.50 -0.37 -10.86
CA LEU A 101 -0.94 -0.21 -10.75
C LEU A 101 -1.34 1.26 -10.56
N LEU A 102 -0.92 2.09 -11.49
CA LEU A 102 -1.26 3.51 -11.49
C LEU A 102 -2.60 3.77 -12.21
N PRO A 103 -3.36 4.78 -11.79
CA PRO A 103 -4.48 5.28 -12.59
C PRO A 103 -3.99 5.82 -13.93
N ASP A 104 -4.88 5.79 -14.94
CA ASP A 104 -4.51 6.06 -16.35
C ASP A 104 -3.79 7.41 -16.54
N HIS A 105 -4.21 8.46 -15.82
CA HIS A 105 -3.61 9.79 -15.94
C HIS A 105 -2.16 9.90 -15.43
N LEU A 106 -1.69 8.96 -14.60
CA LEU A 106 -0.31 8.92 -14.10
C LEU A 106 0.59 7.94 -14.86
N ARG A 107 0.03 7.12 -15.74
CA ARG A 107 0.80 6.11 -16.48
C ARG A 107 1.67 6.71 -17.59
N ASN A 108 2.79 6.07 -17.85
CA ASN A 108 3.58 6.30 -19.04
C ASN A 108 3.20 5.27 -20.11
N PHE A 109 2.19 5.61 -20.93
CA PHE A 109 1.68 4.71 -21.95
C PHE A 109 2.70 4.36 -23.05
N GLU A 110 3.68 5.19 -23.32
CA GLU A 110 4.73 4.87 -24.29
C GLU A 110 5.60 3.72 -23.80
N GLN A 111 6.04 3.79 -22.54
CA GLN A 111 6.79 2.69 -21.92
C GLN A 111 5.93 1.42 -21.74
N ASP A 112 4.65 1.59 -21.43
CA ASP A 112 3.74 0.45 -21.29
C ASP A 112 3.54 -0.26 -22.63
N LEU A 113 3.36 0.49 -23.73
CA LEU A 113 3.23 -0.07 -25.06
C LEU A 113 4.54 -0.68 -25.56
N GLU A 114 5.69 -0.09 -25.22
CA GLU A 114 7.01 -0.68 -25.52
C GLU A 114 7.14 -2.04 -24.83
N PHE A 115 6.81 -2.12 -23.55
CA PHE A 115 6.79 -3.38 -22.82
C PHE A 115 5.85 -4.40 -23.46
N LEU A 116 4.61 -4.01 -23.77
CA LEU A 116 3.64 -4.88 -24.44
C LEU A 116 4.17 -5.37 -25.81
N ASN A 117 4.81 -4.51 -26.58
CA ASN A 117 5.42 -4.88 -27.87
C ASN A 117 6.54 -5.92 -27.71
N GLY A 118 7.30 -5.85 -26.63
CA GLY A 118 8.29 -6.88 -26.27
C GLY A 118 7.67 -8.26 -26.00
N LEU A 119 6.38 -8.31 -25.64
CA LEU A 119 5.65 -9.56 -25.39
C LEU A 119 4.95 -10.12 -26.63
N ARG A 120 5.09 -9.54 -27.82
CA ARG A 120 4.38 -9.93 -29.05
C ARG A 120 4.51 -11.42 -29.39
N GLU A 121 5.71 -11.98 -29.25
CA GLU A 121 5.98 -13.39 -29.56
C GLU A 121 5.55 -14.36 -28.44
N VAL A 122 5.29 -13.83 -27.23
CA VAL A 122 4.93 -14.61 -26.05
C VAL A 122 3.40 -14.67 -25.87
N LEU A 123 2.73 -13.56 -26.19
CA LEU A 123 1.27 -13.46 -26.05
C LEU A 123 0.54 -14.06 -27.25
N PRO A 124 -0.61 -14.71 -27.03
CA PRO A 124 -1.49 -15.07 -28.12
C PRO A 124 -1.88 -13.85 -28.96
N PRO A 125 -1.85 -13.93 -30.30
CA PRO A 125 -2.07 -12.77 -31.18
C PRO A 125 -3.38 -12.00 -30.89
N ALA A 126 -4.47 -12.70 -30.66
CA ALA A 126 -5.75 -12.06 -30.35
C ALA A 126 -5.77 -11.31 -29.03
N LEU A 127 -5.02 -11.77 -28.00
CA LEU A 127 -4.86 -11.05 -26.75
C LEU A 127 -3.98 -9.81 -26.96
N PHE A 128 -2.86 -9.97 -27.66
CA PHE A 128 -1.96 -8.88 -27.98
C PHE A 128 -2.68 -7.72 -28.70
N GLU A 129 -3.42 -8.00 -29.73
CA GLU A 129 -4.20 -6.99 -30.47
C GLU A 129 -5.25 -6.30 -29.59
N ARG A 130 -5.94 -7.08 -28.74
CA ARG A 130 -6.91 -6.52 -27.80
C ARG A 130 -6.28 -5.55 -26.79
N LEU A 131 -5.09 -5.87 -26.25
CA LEU A 131 -4.40 -5.04 -25.26
C LEU A 131 -3.84 -3.75 -25.87
N HIS A 132 -3.68 -3.67 -27.21
CA HIS A 132 -3.29 -2.46 -27.93
C HIS A 132 -4.44 -1.46 -28.13
N ASP A 133 -5.69 -1.82 -27.82
CA ASP A 133 -6.82 -0.91 -28.02
C ASP A 133 -6.76 0.26 -27.02
N ARG A 134 -6.36 1.43 -27.52
CA ARG A 134 -6.26 2.67 -26.71
C ARG A 134 -7.58 3.11 -26.07
N LYS A 135 -8.72 2.65 -26.56
CA LYS A 135 -10.01 2.96 -25.94
C LYS A 135 -10.17 2.38 -24.54
N LEU A 136 -9.36 1.38 -24.19
CA LEU A 136 -9.32 0.79 -22.86
C LEU A 136 -8.82 1.76 -21.79
N PHE A 137 -8.12 2.83 -22.20
CA PHE A 137 -7.42 3.76 -21.30
C PHE A 137 -8.10 5.15 -21.21
N SER A 138 -9.26 5.33 -21.83
CA SER A 138 -10.06 6.54 -21.68
C SER A 138 -10.83 6.49 -20.35
N GLY A 139 -10.15 6.81 -19.25
CA GLY A 139 -10.74 6.98 -17.92
C GLY A 139 -11.05 8.45 -17.62
N PRO A 140 -11.81 8.73 -16.56
CA PRO A 140 -11.97 10.10 -16.09
C PRO A 140 -10.59 10.69 -15.78
N THR A 141 -10.32 11.87 -16.31
CA THR A 141 -9.17 12.68 -15.97
C THR A 141 -9.29 13.12 -14.50
N GLU A 142 -8.18 13.09 -13.78
CA GLU A 142 -8.10 13.71 -12.47
C GLU A 142 -8.55 15.18 -12.60
N THR A 143 -9.41 15.63 -11.72
CA THR A 143 -9.89 17.01 -11.71
C THR A 143 -9.00 17.94 -10.89
N ASP A 144 -8.12 17.38 -10.06
CA ASP A 144 -7.19 18.13 -9.24
C ASP A 144 -5.79 18.17 -9.89
N HIS A 145 -5.61 19.13 -10.79
CA HIS A 145 -4.34 19.31 -11.49
C HIS A 145 -3.16 19.66 -10.58
N ILE A 146 -3.41 20.23 -9.41
CA ILE A 146 -2.36 20.59 -8.45
C ILE A 146 -1.85 19.30 -7.77
N ALA A 147 -2.75 18.46 -7.31
CA ALA A 147 -2.39 17.16 -6.73
C ALA A 147 -1.66 16.27 -7.76
N GLU A 148 -2.11 16.26 -9.02
CA GLU A 148 -1.43 15.54 -10.10
C GLU A 148 0.00 16.06 -10.33
N ALA A 149 0.21 17.37 -10.30
CA ALA A 149 1.54 17.95 -10.50
C ALA A 149 2.53 17.49 -9.41
N TYR A 150 2.11 17.46 -8.15
CA TYR A 150 2.94 16.95 -7.06
C TYR A 150 3.24 15.45 -7.22
N LYS A 151 2.26 14.63 -7.59
CA LYS A 151 2.47 13.20 -7.86
C LYS A 151 3.48 12.97 -8.97
N ARG A 152 3.40 13.73 -10.06
CA ARG A 152 4.37 13.64 -11.16
C ARG A 152 5.77 14.09 -10.74
N ALA A 153 5.87 15.08 -9.87
CA ALA A 153 7.14 15.51 -9.30
C ALA A 153 7.77 14.39 -8.45
N GLU A 154 6.98 13.74 -7.56
CA GLU A 154 7.42 12.58 -6.78
C GLU A 154 7.89 11.43 -7.68
N MET A 155 7.12 11.07 -8.71
CA MET A 155 7.47 10.01 -9.66
C MET A 155 8.76 10.30 -10.43
N ALA A 156 9.15 11.58 -10.57
CA ALA A 156 10.33 12.01 -11.30
C ALA A 156 11.59 12.10 -10.41
N ILE A 157 11.47 11.92 -9.08
CA ILE A 157 12.63 11.97 -8.19
C ILE A 157 13.57 10.81 -8.53
N PRO A 158 14.85 11.09 -8.87
CA PRO A 158 15.80 10.02 -9.13
C PRO A 158 16.15 9.28 -7.84
N ALA A 159 16.27 7.98 -7.93
CA ALA A 159 16.82 7.20 -6.83
C ALA A 159 18.27 7.63 -6.57
N LYS A 160 18.59 7.98 -5.34
CA LYS A 160 19.94 8.33 -4.93
C LYS A 160 20.72 7.04 -4.62
N VAL A 161 21.45 6.54 -5.60
CA VAL A 161 22.33 5.37 -5.44
C VAL A 161 23.76 5.84 -5.54
N ASP A 162 24.54 5.63 -4.49
CA ASP A 162 26.00 5.77 -4.57
C ASP A 162 26.61 4.44 -5.03
N PRO A 163 27.13 4.36 -6.28
CA PRO A 163 27.73 3.14 -6.79
C PRO A 163 28.95 2.68 -5.99
N SER A 164 29.57 3.56 -5.21
CA SER A 164 30.77 3.25 -4.41
C SER A 164 30.49 2.46 -3.14
N PHE A 165 29.25 2.45 -2.66
CA PHE A 165 28.90 1.86 -1.38
C PHE A 165 27.93 0.69 -1.39
N PHE A 166 27.40 0.26 -2.50
CA PHE A 166 26.28 -0.69 -2.54
C PHE A 166 25.02 -0.23 -1.79
N PHE A 167 25.05 0.93 -1.17
CA PHE A 167 23.95 1.53 -0.47
C PHE A 167 23.51 2.79 -1.21
N PRO A 168 22.24 3.00 -1.44
CA PRO A 168 21.74 4.31 -1.80
C PRO A 168 22.18 5.29 -0.72
N GLY A 169 22.78 6.40 -1.11
CA GLY A 169 23.43 7.36 -0.20
C GLY A 169 22.49 7.97 0.85
N GLU A 170 21.17 7.85 0.65
CA GLU A 170 20.15 8.35 1.56
C GLU A 170 18.98 7.37 1.66
N ILE A 171 19.24 6.11 1.99
CA ILE A 171 18.14 5.23 2.42
C ILE A 171 17.89 5.47 3.89
N SER A 172 16.79 6.11 4.21
CA SER A 172 16.30 6.11 5.59
C SER A 172 16.10 4.65 6.06
N PRO A 173 16.45 4.29 7.29
CA PRO A 173 17.04 5.15 8.31
C PRO A 173 18.57 5.22 8.24
N PHE A 174 19.20 4.67 7.22
CA PHE A 174 20.65 4.54 7.13
C PHE A 174 21.25 5.69 6.31
N ASN A 175 21.25 6.86 6.90
CA ASN A 175 21.99 8.00 6.36
C ASN A 175 23.32 8.13 7.12
N PRO A 176 24.46 7.71 6.53
CA PRO A 176 25.75 7.74 7.22
C PRO A 176 26.24 9.16 7.49
N TRP A 177 25.66 10.16 6.87
CA TRP A 177 26.03 11.56 7.01
C TRP A 177 25.21 12.29 8.07
N ASP A 178 24.10 11.70 8.51
CA ASP A 178 23.19 12.26 9.52
C ASP A 178 22.72 11.18 10.51
N ALA A 179 23.62 10.78 11.38
CA ALA A 179 23.33 9.78 12.42
C ALA A 179 22.20 10.19 13.38
N PRO A 180 22.08 11.47 13.83
CA PRO A 180 20.95 11.88 14.66
C PRO A 180 19.60 11.64 13.99
N HIS A 181 19.46 12.00 12.71
CA HIS A 181 18.23 11.74 11.94
C HIS A 181 17.95 10.25 11.80
N SER A 182 18.97 9.46 11.47
CA SER A 182 18.83 8.00 11.36
C SER A 182 18.35 7.38 12.67
N VAL A 183 18.90 7.77 13.80
CA VAL A 183 18.49 7.29 15.13
C VAL A 183 17.06 7.70 15.44
N HIS A 184 16.66 8.92 15.08
CA HIS A 184 15.29 9.42 15.24
C HIS A 184 14.32 8.53 14.48
N LEU A 185 14.54 8.27 13.20
CA LEU A 185 13.69 7.40 12.38
C LEU A 185 13.59 5.97 12.94
N ILE A 186 14.70 5.38 13.36
CA ILE A 186 14.70 4.03 13.96
C ILE A 186 13.86 3.99 15.24
N ARG A 187 13.99 4.98 16.10
CA ARG A 187 13.22 5.08 17.36
C ARG A 187 11.72 5.23 17.07
N LEU A 188 11.36 6.16 16.18
CA LEU A 188 9.97 6.40 15.79
C LEU A 188 9.33 5.14 15.19
N PHE A 189 10.06 4.43 14.32
CA PHE A 189 9.58 3.16 13.77
C PHE A 189 9.38 2.10 14.86
N GLY A 190 10.23 2.06 15.88
CA GLY A 190 10.06 1.18 17.04
C GLY A 190 8.73 1.42 17.77
N PHE A 191 8.29 2.68 17.91
CA PHE A 191 6.97 3.00 18.46
C PHE A 191 5.84 2.52 17.54
N CYS A 192 5.98 2.72 16.22
CA CYS A 192 5.01 2.21 15.25
C CYS A 192 4.86 0.69 15.34
N LEU A 193 5.96 -0.06 15.46
CA LEU A 193 5.91 -1.51 15.69
C LEU A 193 5.16 -1.85 16.98
N GLY A 194 5.41 -1.12 18.07
CA GLY A 194 4.69 -1.29 19.33
C GLY A 194 3.17 -1.11 19.19
N LEU A 195 2.74 -0.14 18.39
CA LEU A 195 1.32 0.08 18.08
C LEU A 195 0.75 -1.03 17.20
N LEU A 196 1.51 -1.51 16.21
CA LEU A 196 1.11 -2.62 15.35
C LEU A 196 0.94 -3.93 16.12
N LEU A 197 1.75 -4.18 17.14
CA LEU A 197 1.67 -5.38 17.98
C LEU A 197 0.35 -5.48 18.75
N ARG A 198 -0.37 -4.38 18.99
CA ARG A 198 -1.72 -4.41 19.59
C ARG A 198 -2.71 -5.20 18.73
N ASN A 199 -2.47 -5.30 17.45
CA ASN A 199 -3.31 -6.04 16.49
C ASN A 199 -2.82 -7.47 16.24
N TRP A 200 -1.78 -7.92 16.93
CA TRP A 200 -1.28 -9.29 16.82
C TRP A 200 -2.34 -10.32 17.28
N PRO A 201 -2.55 -11.46 16.58
CA PRO A 201 -1.71 -12.03 15.52
C PRO A 201 -2.09 -11.62 14.09
N ASN A 202 -2.93 -10.63 13.89
CA ASN A 202 -3.32 -10.17 12.55
C ASN A 202 -2.13 -9.45 11.90
N LYS A 203 -1.74 -9.88 10.70
CA LYS A 203 -0.41 -9.65 10.17
C LYS A 203 -0.33 -8.81 8.92
N VAL A 204 -1.42 -8.71 8.16
CA VAL A 204 -1.38 -8.06 6.84
C VAL A 204 -1.36 -6.54 7.00
N VAL A 205 -0.22 -5.94 6.72
CA VAL A 205 0.03 -4.51 6.89
C VAL A 205 0.26 -3.86 5.54
N LEU A 206 -0.48 -2.81 5.23
CA LEU A 206 -0.15 -1.91 4.12
C LEU A 206 0.89 -0.90 4.61
N ASP A 207 2.03 -0.86 3.94
CA ASP A 207 3.08 0.15 4.10
C ASP A 207 2.93 1.15 2.96
N ALA A 208 2.29 2.28 3.26
CA ALA A 208 1.85 3.26 2.29
C ALA A 208 2.88 4.39 2.15
N GLY A 209 3.51 4.51 0.98
CA GLY A 209 4.68 5.37 0.76
C GLY A 209 5.95 4.71 1.30
N CYS A 210 6.20 3.46 0.88
CA CYS A 210 7.29 2.65 1.46
C CYS A 210 8.69 3.06 0.98
N GLY A 211 8.81 3.99 0.02
CA GLY A 211 10.08 4.45 -0.52
C GLY A 211 10.99 3.29 -0.95
N TYR A 212 12.20 3.26 -0.43
CA TYR A 212 13.17 2.18 -0.64
C TYR A 212 12.85 0.88 0.11
N SER A 213 11.66 0.76 0.69
CA SER A 213 11.12 -0.43 1.38
C SER A 213 11.89 -0.87 2.62
N TRP A 214 12.55 0.04 3.32
CA TRP A 214 13.20 -0.32 4.58
C TRP A 214 12.18 -0.60 5.69
N THR A 215 11.09 0.15 5.77
CA THR A 215 9.97 -0.09 6.68
C THR A 215 9.30 -1.41 6.38
N THR A 216 9.03 -1.69 5.10
CA THR A 216 8.45 -2.96 4.65
C THR A 216 9.36 -4.15 4.99
N GLU A 217 10.67 -4.01 4.81
CA GLU A 217 11.66 -5.03 5.21
C GLU A 217 11.59 -5.32 6.71
N TRP A 218 11.55 -4.29 7.53
CA TRP A 218 11.54 -4.45 8.98
C TRP A 218 10.21 -4.99 9.50
N LEU A 219 9.09 -4.61 8.90
CA LEU A 219 7.79 -5.25 9.14
C LEU A 219 7.86 -6.74 8.85
N LEU A 220 8.43 -7.13 7.70
CA LEU A 220 8.59 -8.54 7.33
C LEU A 220 9.45 -9.29 8.35
N LYS A 221 10.61 -8.73 8.73
CA LYS A 221 11.52 -9.30 9.74
C LYS A 221 10.89 -9.37 11.13
N SER A 222 9.91 -8.52 11.42
CA SER A 222 9.13 -8.53 12.67
C SER A 222 7.95 -9.52 12.64
N GLY A 223 7.79 -10.31 11.58
CA GLY A 223 6.78 -11.36 11.45
C GLY A 223 5.43 -10.88 10.93
N PHE A 224 5.33 -9.68 10.37
CA PHE A 224 4.17 -9.22 9.64
C PHE A 224 4.18 -9.73 8.19
N GLU A 225 3.05 -9.58 7.50
CA GLU A 225 2.88 -9.80 6.06
C GLU A 225 2.68 -8.42 5.39
N PRO A 226 3.77 -7.67 5.13
CA PRO A 226 3.64 -6.34 4.59
C PRO A 226 3.39 -6.34 3.10
N ILE A 227 2.62 -5.36 2.64
CA ILE A 227 2.49 -4.96 1.24
C ILE A 227 2.95 -3.52 1.16
N GLY A 228 4.11 -3.28 0.55
CA GLY A 228 4.64 -1.93 0.33
C GLY A 228 4.09 -1.35 -0.96
N VAL A 229 3.65 -0.10 -0.91
CA VAL A 229 3.26 0.66 -2.10
C VAL A 229 3.97 2.00 -2.12
N ASP A 230 4.44 2.38 -3.31
CA ASP A 230 5.02 3.69 -3.55
C ASP A 230 4.67 4.17 -4.95
N ILE A 231 4.60 5.48 -5.14
CA ILE A 231 4.33 6.05 -6.45
C ILE A 231 5.60 6.15 -7.30
N THR A 232 6.77 6.15 -6.65
CA THR A 232 8.09 6.33 -7.27
C THR A 232 8.71 5.01 -7.63
N ARG A 233 8.61 4.63 -8.90
CA ARG A 233 9.17 3.37 -9.43
C ARG A 233 10.66 3.20 -9.11
N ALA A 234 11.45 4.28 -9.25
CA ALA A 234 12.90 4.24 -9.04
C ALA A 234 13.29 3.76 -7.63
N TYR A 235 12.50 4.09 -6.61
CA TYR A 235 12.75 3.62 -5.25
C TYR A 235 12.54 2.11 -5.11
N LEU A 236 11.49 1.59 -5.73
CA LEU A 236 11.19 0.17 -5.69
C LEU A 236 12.21 -0.66 -6.50
N ASP A 237 12.78 -0.13 -7.58
CA ASP A 237 13.87 -0.80 -8.31
C ASP A 237 15.12 -0.97 -7.44
N VAL A 238 15.43 0.05 -6.62
CA VAL A 238 16.50 -0.07 -5.61
C VAL A 238 16.16 -1.13 -4.57
N ALA A 239 14.90 -1.19 -4.10
CA ALA A 239 14.46 -2.21 -3.17
C ALA A 239 14.64 -3.63 -3.74
N VAL A 240 14.30 -3.85 -5.01
CA VAL A 240 14.54 -5.13 -5.70
C VAL A 240 16.01 -5.52 -5.66
N THR A 241 16.90 -4.59 -6.02
CA THR A 241 18.34 -4.83 -6.04
C THR A 241 18.90 -5.10 -4.64
N ARG A 242 18.45 -4.32 -3.64
CA ARG A 242 18.92 -4.39 -2.27
C ARG A 242 18.46 -5.63 -1.53
N LEU A 243 17.22 -6.03 -1.73
CA LEU A 243 16.59 -7.09 -0.97
C LEU A 243 16.71 -8.46 -1.64
N GLY A 244 16.83 -8.46 -2.97
CA GLY A 244 17.02 -9.72 -3.72
C GLY A 244 15.95 -10.77 -3.37
N PRO A 245 16.34 -12.00 -2.96
CA PRO A 245 15.39 -13.06 -2.65
C PRO A 245 14.50 -12.79 -1.42
N TRP A 246 14.81 -11.76 -0.65
CA TRP A 246 14.04 -11.33 0.53
C TRP A 246 13.03 -10.22 0.20
N LEU A 247 12.80 -9.99 -1.07
CA LEU A 247 11.91 -8.95 -1.55
C LEU A 247 10.49 -9.13 -0.95
N PRO A 248 9.97 -8.15 -0.20
CA PRO A 248 8.57 -8.16 0.23
C PRO A 248 7.62 -7.94 -0.96
N TYR A 249 6.33 -8.03 -0.72
CA TYR A 249 5.35 -7.66 -1.73
C TYR A 249 5.34 -6.15 -1.93
N LEU A 250 5.71 -5.71 -3.15
CA LEU A 250 5.79 -4.30 -3.52
C LEU A 250 4.93 -4.03 -4.76
N ALA A 251 4.40 -2.81 -4.87
CA ALA A 251 3.72 -2.35 -6.07
C ALA A 251 3.91 -0.85 -6.28
N VAL A 252 4.05 -0.41 -7.53
CA VAL A 252 3.89 1.00 -7.86
C VAL A 252 2.41 1.32 -7.80
N ALA A 253 2.03 2.25 -6.92
CA ALA A 253 0.64 2.63 -6.71
C ALA A 253 0.50 4.04 -6.14
N ASP A 254 -0.61 4.68 -6.47
CA ASP A 254 -1.04 5.94 -5.87
C ASP A 254 -1.89 5.65 -4.63
N THR A 255 -1.50 6.20 -3.48
CA THR A 255 -2.23 6.05 -2.21
C THR A 255 -3.65 6.63 -2.26
N GLU A 256 -3.88 7.59 -3.13
CA GLU A 256 -5.21 8.17 -3.36
C GLU A 256 -6.10 7.26 -4.24
N HIS A 257 -5.53 6.25 -4.89
CA HIS A 257 -6.21 5.30 -5.76
C HIS A 257 -5.81 3.84 -5.51
N LEU A 258 -5.60 3.47 -4.26
CA LEU A 258 -5.06 2.18 -3.87
C LEU A 258 -5.65 0.99 -4.65
N PRO A 259 -4.80 0.19 -5.30
CA PRO A 259 -5.21 -1.00 -6.05
C PRO A 259 -5.38 -2.22 -5.12
N ILE A 260 -5.92 -2.02 -3.94
CA ILE A 260 -6.09 -3.03 -2.90
C ILE A 260 -7.58 -3.22 -2.61
N ARG A 261 -8.00 -4.45 -2.41
CA ARG A 261 -9.39 -4.80 -2.06
C ARG A 261 -9.82 -4.13 -0.77
N SER A 262 -11.12 -3.91 -0.66
CA SER A 262 -11.73 -3.37 0.55
C SER A 262 -11.70 -4.40 1.69
N GLY A 263 -11.39 -3.95 2.90
CA GLY A 263 -11.54 -4.73 4.12
C GLY A 263 -10.59 -5.92 4.25
N VAL A 264 -9.36 -5.82 3.70
CA VAL A 264 -8.39 -6.92 3.74
C VAL A 264 -7.15 -6.64 4.58
N MET A 265 -6.88 -5.38 4.91
CA MET A 265 -5.71 -4.99 5.71
C MET A 265 -5.99 -5.04 7.21
N ASP A 266 -5.05 -5.56 7.98
CA ASP A 266 -5.09 -5.54 9.44
C ASP A 266 -4.53 -4.25 10.04
N ALA A 267 -3.71 -3.52 9.28
CA ALA A 267 -3.25 -2.18 9.60
C ALA A 267 -2.82 -1.45 8.32
N VAL A 268 -2.79 -0.13 8.39
CA VAL A 268 -2.08 0.74 7.45
C VAL A 268 -1.02 1.48 8.24
N LEU A 269 0.23 1.40 7.80
CA LEU A 269 1.31 2.25 8.23
C LEU A 269 1.59 3.25 7.11
N CYS A 270 1.63 4.53 7.44
CA CYS A 270 2.16 5.58 6.58
C CYS A 270 3.22 6.30 7.41
N TYR A 271 4.46 6.15 6.99
CA TYR A 271 5.64 6.52 7.75
C TYR A 271 6.51 7.48 6.94
N GLU A 272 6.60 8.74 7.39
CA GLU A 272 7.36 9.79 6.68
C GLU A 272 7.00 9.87 5.19
N ALA A 273 5.68 9.83 4.88
CA ALA A 273 5.18 9.79 3.51
C ALA A 273 3.86 10.55 3.30
N PHE A 274 3.01 10.65 4.32
CA PHE A 274 1.70 11.27 4.18
C PHE A 274 1.80 12.78 3.90
N HIS A 275 2.89 13.40 4.34
CA HIS A 275 3.18 14.82 4.13
C HIS A 275 3.44 15.18 2.65
N HIS A 276 3.77 14.21 1.79
CA HIS A 276 3.90 14.36 0.34
C HIS A 276 2.58 14.22 -0.42
N ILE A 277 1.51 13.71 0.21
CA ILE A 277 0.26 13.41 -0.49
C ILE A 277 -0.54 14.69 -0.75
N GLY A 278 -0.91 14.92 -2.01
CA GLY A 278 -1.68 16.09 -2.44
C GLY A 278 -3.11 16.10 -1.92
N ASN A 279 -3.85 15.01 -2.12
CA ASN A 279 -5.23 14.86 -1.65
C ASN A 279 -5.33 13.90 -0.45
N ARG A 280 -4.94 14.40 0.72
CA ARG A 280 -4.92 13.63 1.97
C ARG A 280 -6.28 13.07 2.38
N LYS A 281 -7.36 13.78 2.08
CA LYS A 281 -8.73 13.29 2.35
C LYS A 281 -9.04 12.03 1.54
N ASN A 282 -8.66 12.02 0.26
CA ASN A 282 -8.87 10.86 -0.59
C ASN A 282 -8.00 9.68 -0.13
N ALA A 283 -6.74 9.92 0.21
CA ALA A 283 -5.87 8.89 0.77
C ALA A 283 -6.47 8.28 2.05
N MET A 284 -7.00 9.11 2.98
CA MET A 284 -7.69 8.61 4.18
C MET A 284 -8.93 7.79 3.85
N GLN A 285 -9.70 8.15 2.83
CA GLN A 285 -10.83 7.33 2.37
C GLN A 285 -10.36 5.97 1.83
N GLN A 286 -9.24 5.93 1.10
CA GLN A 286 -8.65 4.68 0.63
C GLN A 286 -8.14 3.83 1.80
N PHE A 287 -7.49 4.43 2.79
CA PHE A 287 -7.06 3.72 3.99
C PHE A 287 -8.26 3.14 4.75
N PHE A 288 -9.33 3.92 4.93
CA PHE A 288 -10.57 3.40 5.50
C PHE A 288 -11.14 2.22 4.71
N ARG A 289 -11.16 2.33 3.39
CA ARG A 289 -11.72 1.30 2.52
C ARG A 289 -10.97 -0.04 2.65
N VAL A 290 -9.63 0.00 2.63
CA VAL A 290 -8.81 -1.22 2.64
C VAL A 290 -8.72 -1.89 4.01
N LEU A 291 -8.87 -1.14 5.09
CA LEU A 291 -8.86 -1.67 6.46
C LEU A 291 -10.06 -2.57 6.75
N LYS A 292 -9.81 -3.65 7.47
CA LYS A 292 -10.86 -4.42 8.15
C LYS A 292 -11.53 -3.57 9.24
N PRO A 293 -12.80 -3.84 9.59
CA PRO A 293 -13.43 -3.18 10.75
C PRO A 293 -12.65 -3.42 12.05
N GLY A 294 -12.56 -2.40 12.89
CA GLY A 294 -11.84 -2.45 14.16
C GLY A 294 -10.32 -2.43 14.03
N LYS A 295 -9.81 -2.00 12.87
CA LYS A 295 -8.38 -1.86 12.57
C LYS A 295 -7.98 -0.41 12.38
N SER A 296 -6.67 -0.13 12.38
CA SER A 296 -6.15 1.22 12.54
C SER A 296 -5.20 1.63 11.41
N VAL A 297 -5.18 2.92 11.12
CA VAL A 297 -4.07 3.60 10.45
C VAL A 297 -3.09 4.08 11.53
N ILE A 298 -1.81 3.97 11.26
CA ILE A 298 -0.72 4.59 12.02
C ILE A 298 -0.07 5.59 11.07
N LEU A 299 -0.11 6.87 11.44
CA LEU A 299 0.61 7.94 10.75
C LEU A 299 1.78 8.37 11.63
N ALA A 300 2.98 8.35 11.10
CA ALA A 300 4.19 8.86 11.75
C ALA A 300 4.86 9.84 10.78
N GLU A 301 4.73 11.12 11.06
CA GLU A 301 4.94 12.19 10.08
C GLU A 301 5.66 13.38 10.73
N PRO A 302 6.27 14.27 9.95
CA PRO A 302 6.78 15.52 10.47
C PRO A 302 5.68 16.36 11.14
N GLY A 303 6.03 17.00 12.25
CA GLY A 303 5.16 17.90 12.97
C GLY A 303 4.93 19.23 12.26
N SER A 304 4.12 20.08 12.88
CA SER A 304 3.84 21.43 12.40
C SER A 304 5.12 22.22 12.09
N ASN A 305 5.06 23.06 11.06
CA ASN A 305 6.15 23.91 10.59
C ASN A 305 7.29 23.17 9.85
N HIS A 306 7.13 21.88 9.53
CA HIS A 306 8.11 21.14 8.73
C HIS A 306 8.46 21.88 7.43
N GLU A 307 7.46 22.36 6.71
CA GLU A 307 7.58 23.11 5.45
C GLU A 307 8.34 24.42 5.55
N HIS A 308 8.61 24.91 6.76
CA HIS A 308 9.35 26.16 6.99
C HIS A 308 10.84 25.93 7.29
N ALA A 309 11.28 24.70 7.45
CA ALA A 309 12.69 24.38 7.60
C ALA A 309 13.45 24.65 6.29
N GLN A 310 14.61 25.34 6.37
CA GLN A 310 15.32 25.74 5.15
C GLN A 310 15.67 24.56 4.24
N GLY A 311 16.11 23.43 4.80
CA GLY A 311 16.42 22.25 4.01
C GLY A 311 15.21 21.67 3.27
N VAL A 312 14.02 21.80 3.84
CA VAL A 312 12.75 21.37 3.25
C VAL A 312 12.34 22.32 2.13
N ILE A 313 12.49 23.64 2.33
CA ILE A 313 12.25 24.66 1.29
C ILE A 313 13.15 24.37 0.07
N ASP A 314 14.44 24.11 0.30
CA ASP A 314 15.41 23.82 -0.76
C ASP A 314 15.01 22.55 -1.57
N VAL A 315 14.46 21.54 -0.90
CA VAL A 315 13.97 20.30 -1.52
C VAL A 315 12.70 20.57 -2.34
N MET A 316 11.72 21.30 -1.78
CA MET A 316 10.50 21.70 -2.51
C MET A 316 10.82 22.52 -3.77
N GLU A 317 11.73 23.49 -3.66
CA GLU A 317 12.15 24.32 -4.82
C GLU A 317 12.88 23.50 -5.87
N LYS A 318 13.73 22.56 -5.44
CA LYS A 318 14.54 21.74 -6.35
C LYS A 318 13.74 20.69 -7.10
N TYR A 319 12.80 20.04 -6.45
CA TYR A 319 12.10 18.87 -6.99
C TYR A 319 10.63 19.13 -7.31
N GLY A 320 10.05 20.22 -6.82
CA GLY A 320 8.63 20.55 -7.00
C GLY A 320 7.67 19.63 -6.22
N ILE A 321 8.18 18.94 -5.21
CA ILE A 321 7.39 18.02 -4.37
C ILE A 321 6.68 18.77 -3.26
N LEU A 322 5.72 18.11 -2.62
CA LEU A 322 4.98 18.65 -1.49
C LEU A 322 5.64 18.19 -0.19
N GLU A 323 5.97 19.14 0.67
CA GLU A 323 6.49 18.91 2.02
C GLU A 323 5.62 19.69 3.00
N ARG A 324 4.70 19.03 3.69
CA ARG A 324 3.77 19.74 4.55
C ARG A 324 3.56 19.00 5.87
N GLY A 325 4.13 19.53 6.93
CA GLY A 325 3.93 19.05 8.29
C GLY A 325 2.47 19.00 8.71
N MET A 326 2.16 18.31 9.79
CA MET A 326 0.79 18.19 10.27
C MET A 326 0.71 18.16 11.80
N ASN A 327 -0.47 18.50 12.30
CA ASN A 327 -0.87 18.42 13.70
C ASN A 327 -2.21 17.67 13.82
N LEU A 328 -2.66 17.48 15.05
CA LEU A 328 -3.92 16.76 15.33
C LEU A 328 -5.14 17.39 14.64
N GLU A 329 -5.22 18.71 14.55
CA GLU A 329 -6.36 19.38 13.91
C GLU A 329 -6.37 19.15 12.40
N ASP A 330 -5.20 19.15 11.76
CA ASP A 330 -5.07 18.78 10.34
C ASP A 330 -5.59 17.35 10.11
N VAL A 331 -5.15 16.38 10.96
CA VAL A 331 -5.58 14.98 10.83
C VAL A 331 -7.08 14.85 11.04
N ARG A 332 -7.68 15.56 12.02
CA ARG A 332 -9.13 15.65 12.19
C ARG A 332 -9.83 16.09 10.90
N GLY A 333 -9.28 17.11 10.26
CA GLY A 333 -9.79 17.62 8.99
C GLY A 333 -9.72 16.57 7.86
N TYR A 334 -8.67 15.76 7.81
CA TYR A 334 -8.51 14.72 6.79
C TYR A 334 -9.43 13.53 7.00
N VAL A 335 -9.72 13.15 8.24
CA VAL A 335 -10.61 12.02 8.54
C VAL A 335 -12.09 12.39 8.55
N GLN A 336 -12.40 13.68 8.54
CA GLN A 336 -13.79 14.15 8.56
C GLN A 336 -14.59 13.59 7.37
N GLY A 337 -15.67 12.90 7.67
CA GLY A 337 -16.54 12.27 6.67
C GLY A 337 -16.02 10.94 6.10
N SER A 338 -14.86 10.45 6.50
CA SER A 338 -14.31 9.14 6.07
C SER A 338 -14.93 7.95 6.78
N GLY A 339 -15.52 8.17 7.96
CA GLY A 339 -16.06 7.12 8.84
C GLY A 339 -15.09 6.61 9.91
N PHE A 340 -13.89 7.11 9.99
CA PHE A 340 -12.96 6.87 11.09
C PHE A 340 -13.47 7.46 12.42
N LEU A 341 -12.98 6.90 13.52
CA LEU A 341 -13.13 7.49 14.85
C LEU A 341 -12.19 8.70 15.01
N GLU A 342 -12.33 9.39 16.13
CA GLU A 342 -11.46 10.52 16.50
C GLU A 342 -9.99 10.05 16.53
N PRO A 343 -9.06 10.77 15.88
CA PRO A 343 -7.65 10.44 15.91
C PRO A 343 -7.06 10.57 17.33
N ALA A 344 -6.22 9.62 17.71
CA ALA A 344 -5.44 9.71 18.94
C ALA A 344 -3.99 10.09 18.60
N GLU A 345 -3.52 11.16 19.20
CA GLU A 345 -2.13 11.60 19.11
C GLU A 345 -1.29 10.91 20.17
N HIS A 346 -0.09 10.48 19.79
CA HIS A 346 0.89 9.85 20.66
C HIS A 346 2.14 10.72 20.76
N HIS A 347 2.50 11.10 21.95
CA HIS A 347 3.75 11.85 22.20
C HIS A 347 4.92 10.87 22.35
N VAL A 348 5.88 10.98 21.45
CA VAL A 348 7.13 10.24 21.54
C VAL A 348 8.11 11.04 22.38
N LEU A 349 8.58 10.45 23.49
CA LEU A 349 9.50 11.13 24.41
C LEU A 349 10.93 10.72 24.13
N GLU A 350 11.81 11.70 24.05
CA GLU A 350 13.25 11.48 24.05
C GLU A 350 13.78 11.50 25.50
N ILE A 351 13.84 10.33 26.10
CA ILE A 351 14.32 10.16 27.47
C ILE A 351 15.65 9.44 27.41
N ASP A 352 16.71 10.09 27.86
CA ASP A 352 17.98 9.44 28.06
C ASP A 352 18.09 8.82 29.49
N ALA A 353 19.11 7.99 29.68
CA ALA A 353 19.31 7.31 30.96
C ALA A 353 19.57 8.27 32.14
N SER A 354 20.02 9.50 31.89
CA SER A 354 20.26 10.51 32.92
C SER A 354 18.97 11.17 33.40
N THR A 355 17.96 11.21 32.52
CA THR A 355 16.68 11.89 32.75
C THR A 355 15.67 11.00 33.49
N THR A 356 15.82 9.67 33.40
CA THR A 356 14.81 8.71 33.87
C THR A 356 14.83 8.44 35.37
N ALA A 357 15.88 8.80 36.08
CA ALA A 357 16.04 8.35 37.46
C ALA A 357 15.02 8.93 38.46
N HIS A 358 14.38 10.08 38.20
CA HIS A 358 13.49 10.75 39.17
C HIS A 358 12.40 11.65 38.58
N ALA A 359 12.12 11.60 37.29
CA ALA A 359 11.16 12.51 36.67
C ALA A 359 9.72 12.01 36.78
N SER A 360 8.82 12.81 37.32
CA SER A 360 7.39 12.65 37.09
C SER A 360 7.04 13.18 35.70
N LEU A 361 6.16 12.50 34.97
CA LEU A 361 5.64 12.96 33.69
C LEU A 361 4.72 14.17 33.92
N THR A 362 5.31 15.35 34.03
CA THR A 362 4.59 16.63 34.11
C THR A 362 4.49 17.25 32.72
N ASP A 363 3.52 18.17 32.51
CA ASP A 363 3.39 18.91 31.27
C ASP A 363 4.70 19.68 30.92
N GLU A 364 5.39 20.19 31.94
CA GLU A 364 6.68 20.83 31.76
C GLU A 364 7.76 19.86 31.29
N PHE A 365 7.83 18.65 31.85
CA PHE A 365 8.74 17.61 31.41
C PHE A 365 8.45 17.18 29.98
N LEU A 366 7.18 16.98 29.65
CA LEU A 366 6.74 16.61 28.29
C LEU A 366 7.08 17.70 27.26
N SER A 367 6.96 18.96 27.64
CA SER A 367 7.32 20.08 26.75
C SER A 367 8.82 20.22 26.50
N GLN A 368 9.65 19.80 27.45
CA GLN A 368 11.11 19.86 27.35
C GLN A 368 11.72 18.64 26.66
N HIS A 369 11.08 17.47 26.74
CA HIS A 369 11.62 16.19 26.27
C HIS A 369 10.76 15.53 25.18
N GLY A 370 9.66 16.16 24.78
CA GLY A 370 8.83 15.67 23.69
C GLY A 370 9.49 15.93 22.35
N PHE A 371 9.35 15.01 21.41
CA PHE A 371 9.71 15.27 20.01
C PHE A 371 8.76 16.30 19.43
N ALA A 372 9.14 17.58 19.49
CA ALA A 372 8.34 18.65 18.89
C ALA A 372 8.30 18.60 17.35
N SER A 373 9.18 17.82 16.74
CA SER A 373 9.34 17.73 15.29
C SER A 373 8.57 16.58 14.63
N THR A 374 7.94 15.72 15.42
CA THR A 374 7.25 14.52 14.90
C THR A 374 5.85 14.40 15.46
N SER A 375 4.92 14.05 14.60
CA SER A 375 3.53 13.74 14.93
C SER A 375 3.25 12.26 14.69
N LEU A 376 2.78 11.56 15.72
CA LEU A 376 2.41 10.15 15.64
C LEU A 376 0.93 9.99 16.01
N PHE A 377 0.15 9.43 15.10
CA PHE A 377 -1.29 9.26 15.28
C PHE A 377 -1.72 7.82 15.08
N THR A 378 -2.73 7.39 15.83
CA THR A 378 -3.54 6.22 15.51
C THR A 378 -4.97 6.66 15.19
N ILE A 379 -5.53 6.08 14.12
CA ILE A 379 -6.85 6.41 13.61
C ILE A 379 -7.62 5.11 13.40
N ASP A 380 -8.63 4.90 14.24
CA ASP A 380 -9.33 3.62 14.31
C ASP A 380 -10.56 3.59 13.40
N LYS A 381 -10.68 2.52 12.62
CA LYS A 381 -11.91 2.19 11.92
C LYS A 381 -12.88 1.52 12.90
N PRO A 382 -14.15 1.96 13.00
CA PRO A 382 -15.11 1.35 13.89
C PRO A 382 -15.23 -0.16 13.67
N VAL A 383 -15.46 -0.88 14.75
CA VAL A 383 -15.87 -2.29 14.67
C VAL A 383 -17.22 -2.34 13.95
N ALA A 384 -17.39 -3.26 13.01
CA ALA A 384 -18.71 -3.46 12.41
C ALA A 384 -19.70 -3.82 13.53
N THR A 385 -20.63 -2.92 13.84
CA THR A 385 -21.77 -3.28 14.68
C THR A 385 -22.48 -4.42 13.96
N ALA A 386 -22.69 -5.54 14.66
CA ALA A 386 -23.52 -6.61 14.13
C ALA A 386 -24.79 -5.94 13.61
N ALA A 387 -25.04 -6.02 12.30
CA ALA A 387 -26.23 -5.44 11.71
C ALA A 387 -27.41 -5.96 12.55
N ALA A 388 -28.18 -5.07 13.15
CA ALA A 388 -29.40 -5.46 13.83
C ALA A 388 -30.14 -6.40 12.86
N PRO A 389 -30.55 -7.60 13.30
CA PRO A 389 -31.09 -8.61 12.40
C PRO A 389 -32.12 -7.93 11.52
N GLN A 390 -31.84 -7.92 10.19
CA GLN A 390 -32.75 -7.28 9.24
C GLN A 390 -34.09 -7.97 9.44
N ARG A 391 -35.06 -7.22 9.97
CA ARG A 391 -36.41 -7.73 10.08
C ARG A 391 -36.79 -8.30 8.74
N THR A 392 -37.13 -9.56 8.72
CA THR A 392 -37.60 -10.23 7.52
C THR A 392 -38.75 -9.43 6.92
N THR A 393 -38.97 -9.53 5.62
CA THR A 393 -40.12 -8.87 4.97
C THR A 393 -41.42 -9.20 5.69
N LYS A 394 -41.56 -10.43 6.23
CA LYS A 394 -42.67 -10.89 7.03
C LYS A 394 -42.77 -10.11 8.35
N GLU A 395 -41.67 -9.85 9.06
CA GLU A 395 -41.68 -9.08 10.32
C GLU A 395 -41.94 -7.59 10.08
N ARG A 396 -41.48 -7.02 8.94
CA ARG A 396 -41.81 -5.65 8.54
C ARG A 396 -43.32 -5.51 8.25
N VAL A 397 -43.88 -6.44 7.48
CA VAL A 397 -45.31 -6.48 7.16
C VAL A 397 -46.12 -6.66 8.41
N MET A 398 -45.73 -7.58 9.30
CA MET A 398 -46.46 -7.81 10.60
C MET A 398 -46.36 -6.59 11.53
N SER A 399 -45.24 -5.87 11.53
CA SER A 399 -45.11 -4.63 12.32
C SER A 399 -46.05 -3.52 11.80
N VAL A 400 -46.18 -3.39 10.48
CA VAL A 400 -47.12 -2.43 9.86
C VAL A 400 -48.57 -2.83 10.15
N ILE A 401 -48.93 -4.09 10.02
CA ILE A 401 -50.29 -4.60 10.28
C ILE A 401 -50.68 -4.41 11.79
N ARG A 402 -49.73 -4.62 12.73
CA ARG A 402 -49.93 -4.30 14.14
C ARG A 402 -50.06 -2.80 14.41
N GLY A 403 -49.27 -1.96 13.71
CA GLY A 403 -49.36 -0.51 13.84
C GLY A 403 -50.69 0.05 13.30
N MET A 404 -51.33 -0.66 12.37
CA MET A 404 -52.65 -0.34 11.87
C MET A 404 -53.82 -0.88 12.73
N GLY A 405 -53.50 -1.56 13.84
CA GLY A 405 -54.54 -2.11 14.76
C GLY A 405 -55.29 -3.31 14.17
N LEU A 406 -54.77 -3.94 13.10
CA LEU A 406 -55.41 -5.05 12.41
C LEU A 406 -55.09 -6.43 13.01
N LEU A 407 -54.25 -6.49 14.06
CA LEU A 407 -53.91 -7.69 14.81
C LEU A 407 -53.92 -7.37 16.31
N PRO A 408 -54.38 -8.29 17.18
CA PRO A 408 -54.35 -8.11 18.62
C PRO A 408 -52.90 -7.96 19.11
N LYS A 409 -52.73 -7.17 20.18
CA LYS A 409 -51.44 -6.87 20.83
C LYS A 409 -50.69 -8.10 21.30
#